data_2b882048d338a2d89dbe17e51a462fb7
#
_entry.id   2b882048d338a2d89dbe17e51a462fb7
#
_cell.length_a   1.000
_cell.length_b   1.000
_cell.length_c   1.000
_cell.angle_alpha   90.00
_cell.angle_beta   90.00
_cell.angle_gamma   90.00
#
_symmetry.space_group_name_H-M   'P 1'
#
loop_
_entity.id
_entity.type
_entity.pdbx_description
1 polymer ?
#
loop_
_entity_poly.entity_id
_entity_poly.type
_entity_poly.pdbx_seq_one_letter_code
_entity_poly.pdbx_strand_id
1 'polypeptide(L)' 'AIEYGKKNIKINCISPGFIDTEMTDKIDDKYKQLLQSKIPLERFGNPNDVANTVLFLSSELSDYITGETIHVNGGMYFS' A
#
# COMPACT_ATOMS: atom_id res chain seq x y z
N ALA A 1 -8.98 11.19 13.37
CA ALA A 1 -8.46 10.12 14.25
C ALA A 1 -8.49 10.51 15.73
N ILE A 2 -8.29 11.80 16.04
CA ILE A 2 -8.24 12.25 17.44
C ILE A 2 -9.56 11.99 18.16
N GLU A 3 -10.67 12.37 17.54
CA GLU A 3 -12.01 12.19 18.12
C GLU A 3 -12.36 10.71 18.33
N TYR A 4 -12.07 9.89 17.31
CA TYR A 4 -12.39 8.47 17.35
C TYR A 4 -11.42 7.68 18.21
N GLY A 5 -10.18 8.17 18.36
CA GLY A 5 -9.21 7.57 19.26
C GLY A 5 -9.70 7.53 20.70
N LYS A 6 -10.36 8.59 21.17
CA LYS A 6 -10.96 8.66 22.50
C LYS A 6 -12.05 7.62 22.72
N LYS A 7 -12.64 7.11 21.63
CA LYS A 7 -13.67 6.07 21.67
C LYS A 7 -13.09 4.67 21.38
N ASN A 8 -11.75 4.56 21.37
CA ASN A 8 -11.04 3.33 21.02
C ASN A 8 -11.35 2.85 19.59
N ILE A 9 -11.52 3.81 18.68
CA ILE A 9 -11.72 3.53 17.26
C ILE A 9 -10.48 4.03 16.51
N LYS A 10 -9.85 3.15 15.75
CA LYS A 10 -8.66 3.47 14.95
C LYS A 10 -9.08 3.73 13.50
N ILE A 11 -8.53 4.80 12.93
CA ILE A 11 -8.78 5.16 11.53
C ILE A 11 -7.42 5.37 10.85
N ASN A 12 -7.12 4.53 9.86
CA ASN A 12 -5.91 4.61 9.07
C ASN A 12 -6.25 4.55 7.58
N CYS A 13 -5.38 5.09 6.77
CA CYS A 13 -5.50 5.07 5.32
C CYS A 13 -4.42 4.20 4.70
N ILE A 14 -4.73 3.57 3.58
CA ILE A 14 -3.74 2.83 2.79
C ILE A 14 -3.64 3.51 1.43
N SER A 15 -2.42 3.85 1.03
CA SER A 15 -2.13 4.46 -0.27
C SER A 15 -1.31 3.48 -1.09
N PRO A 16 -1.93 2.68 -1.97
CA PRO A 16 -1.19 1.75 -2.81
C PRO A 16 -0.48 2.48 -3.95
N GLY A 17 0.65 1.94 -4.38
CA GLY A 17 1.34 2.39 -5.58
C GLY A 17 0.88 1.58 -6.79
N PHE A 18 1.83 1.17 -7.65
CA PHE A 18 1.52 0.32 -8.80
C PHE A 18 1.28 -1.11 -8.34
N ILE A 19 0.04 -1.57 -8.50
CA ILE A 19 -0.38 -2.91 -8.13
C ILE A 19 -0.70 -3.70 -9.39
N ASP A 20 -0.16 -4.91 -9.49
CA ASP A 20 -0.37 -5.78 -10.63
C ASP A 20 -1.81 -6.32 -10.62
N THR A 21 -2.57 -5.95 -11.64
CA THR A 21 -3.96 -6.35 -11.80
C THR A 21 -4.17 -6.79 -13.25
N GLU A 22 -5.38 -7.21 -13.60
CA GLU A 22 -5.72 -7.54 -14.99
C GLU A 22 -5.48 -6.36 -15.93
N MET A 23 -5.65 -5.14 -15.44
CA MET A 23 -5.41 -3.93 -16.25
C MET A 23 -3.94 -3.72 -16.54
N THR A 24 -3.04 -4.05 -15.61
CA THR A 24 -1.59 -3.92 -15.84
C THR A 24 -1.10 -4.97 -16.83
N ASP A 25 -1.73 -6.12 -16.93
CA ASP A 25 -1.38 -7.16 -17.90
C ASP A 25 -1.60 -6.71 -19.35
N LYS A 26 -2.43 -5.69 -19.55
CA LYS A 26 -2.71 -5.12 -20.88
C LYS A 26 -1.71 -4.05 -21.29
N ILE A 27 -0.81 -3.66 -20.39
CA ILE A 27 0.21 -2.65 -20.67
C ILE A 27 1.36 -3.30 -21.46
N ASP A 28 1.88 -2.58 -22.47
CA ASP A 28 3.03 -3.00 -23.24
C ASP A 28 4.22 -3.32 -22.33
N ASP A 29 4.92 -4.41 -22.59
CA ASP A 29 6.05 -4.88 -21.78
C ASP A 29 7.14 -3.83 -21.59
N LYS A 30 7.45 -3.06 -22.63
CA LYS A 30 8.45 -1.99 -22.56
C LYS A 30 8.03 -0.92 -21.56
N TYR A 31 6.77 -0.52 -21.61
CA TYR A 31 6.23 0.50 -20.72
C TYR A 31 6.17 -0.03 -19.29
N LYS A 32 5.80 -1.30 -19.16
CA LYS A 32 5.75 -1.99 -17.86
C LYS A 32 7.13 -2.02 -17.20
N GLN A 33 8.18 -2.35 -17.98
CA GLN A 33 9.55 -2.34 -17.49
C GLN A 33 10.01 -0.95 -17.09
N LEU A 34 9.61 0.08 -17.83
CA LEU A 34 9.92 1.46 -17.49
C LEU A 34 9.31 1.85 -16.16
N LEU A 35 8.04 1.48 -15.92
CA LEU A 35 7.37 1.74 -14.66
C LEU A 35 8.04 0.99 -13.50
N GLN A 36 8.42 -0.26 -13.72
CA GLN A 36 9.11 -1.07 -12.71
C GLN A 36 10.45 -0.45 -12.30
N SER A 37 11.16 0.15 -13.26
CA SER A 37 12.46 0.77 -13.00
C SER A 37 12.35 1.97 -12.04
N LYS A 38 11.18 2.57 -11.93
CA LYS A 38 10.92 3.69 -11.02
C LYS A 38 10.57 3.25 -9.60
N ILE A 39 10.40 1.98 -9.38
CA ILE A 39 10.05 1.42 -8.08
C ILE A 39 11.33 0.86 -7.44
N PRO A 40 11.77 1.35 -6.28
CA PRO A 40 12.99 0.85 -5.64
C PRO A 40 13.05 -0.65 -5.44
N LEU A 41 11.92 -1.31 -5.14
CA LEU A 41 11.87 -2.77 -5.02
C LEU A 41 11.83 -3.50 -6.37
N GLU A 42 11.78 -2.73 -7.47
CA GLU A 42 11.89 -3.23 -8.85
C GLU A 42 10.79 -4.22 -9.24
N ARG A 43 9.63 -4.14 -8.58
CA ARG A 43 8.45 -4.94 -8.94
C ARG A 43 7.17 -4.18 -8.62
N PHE A 44 6.11 -4.50 -9.33
CA PHE A 44 4.78 -4.07 -8.93
C PHE A 44 4.38 -4.83 -7.66
N GLY A 45 3.57 -4.19 -6.83
CA GLY A 45 2.92 -4.91 -5.75
C GLY A 45 1.85 -5.83 -6.33
N ASN A 46 1.47 -6.85 -5.58
CA ASN A 46 0.29 -7.63 -5.93
C ASN A 46 -0.85 -7.31 -4.95
N PRO A 47 -2.10 -7.69 -5.28
CA PRO A 47 -3.23 -7.40 -4.39
C PRO A 47 -3.05 -7.91 -2.97
N ASN A 48 -2.29 -8.99 -2.77
CA ASN A 48 -2.01 -9.52 -1.44
C ASN A 48 -1.16 -8.58 -0.59
N ASP A 49 -0.29 -7.77 -1.22
CA ASP A 49 0.49 -6.79 -0.49
C ASP A 49 -0.40 -5.77 0.19
N VAL A 50 -1.46 -5.33 -0.49
CA VAL A 50 -2.46 -4.42 0.08
C VAL A 50 -3.33 -5.14 1.10
N ALA A 51 -3.79 -6.36 0.78
CA ALA A 51 -4.63 -7.15 1.67
C ALA A 51 -3.91 -7.46 2.99
N ASN A 52 -2.62 -7.79 2.94
CA ASN A 52 -1.82 -8.05 4.13
C ASN A 52 -1.68 -6.80 5.00
N THR A 53 -1.59 -5.62 4.39
CA THR A 53 -1.57 -4.36 5.13
C THR A 53 -2.90 -4.10 5.83
N VAL A 54 -4.02 -4.36 5.15
CA VAL A 54 -5.34 -4.26 5.75
C VAL A 54 -5.47 -5.22 6.93
N LEU A 55 -5.02 -6.45 6.75
CA LEU A 55 -5.06 -7.47 7.81
C LEU A 55 -4.25 -7.02 9.03
N PHE A 56 -3.05 -6.50 8.82
CA PHE A 56 -2.21 -5.97 9.90
C PHE A 56 -2.92 -4.84 10.65
N LEU A 57 -3.47 -3.86 9.91
CA LEU A 57 -4.15 -2.70 10.51
C LEU A 57 -5.45 -3.09 11.22
N SER A 58 -6.03 -4.23 10.87
CA SER A 58 -7.25 -4.75 11.49
C SER A 58 -6.95 -5.66 12.68
N SER A 59 -5.69 -5.96 12.94
CA SER A 59 -5.28 -6.89 13.99
C SER A 59 -4.77 -6.17 15.23
N GLU A 60 -4.59 -6.92 16.31
CA GLU A 60 -4.01 -6.41 17.55
C GLU A 60 -2.56 -5.95 17.37
N LEU A 61 -1.89 -6.42 16.32
CA LEU A 61 -0.50 -6.02 16.03
C LEU A 61 -0.37 -4.52 15.76
N SER A 62 -1.46 -3.84 15.40
CA SER A 62 -1.46 -2.40 15.12
C SER A 62 -2.25 -1.59 16.16
N ASP A 63 -2.40 -2.11 17.38
CA ASP A 63 -3.26 -1.49 18.40
C ASP A 63 -2.89 -0.05 18.76
N TYR A 64 -1.63 0.33 18.58
CA TYR A 64 -1.18 1.69 18.91
C TYR A 64 -1.01 2.56 17.67
N ILE A 65 -1.63 2.18 16.53
CA ILE A 65 -1.54 2.89 15.25
C ILE A 65 -2.91 3.45 14.89
N THR A 66 -3.01 4.78 14.78
CA THR A 66 -4.18 5.46 14.26
C THR A 66 -3.77 6.80 13.67
N GLY A 67 -4.55 7.30 12.72
CA GLY A 67 -4.27 8.57 12.08
C GLY A 67 -3.14 8.51 11.06
N GLU A 68 -2.72 7.32 10.63
CA GLU A 68 -1.60 7.13 9.73
C GLU A 68 -2.06 6.83 8.29
N THR A 69 -1.23 7.22 7.34
CA THR A 69 -1.34 6.76 5.95
C THR A 69 -0.17 5.82 5.69
N ILE A 70 -0.50 4.57 5.37
CA ILE A 70 0.50 3.55 5.07
C ILE A 70 0.65 3.45 3.56
N HIS A 71 1.86 3.73 3.06
CA HIS A 71 2.17 3.63 1.64
C HIS A 71 2.63 2.22 1.31
N VAL A 72 1.95 1.58 0.35
CA VAL A 72 2.27 0.23 -0.11
C VAL A 72 2.71 0.36 -1.58
N ASN A 73 3.93 0.83 -1.80
CA ASN A 73 4.40 1.28 -3.12
C ASN A 73 5.83 0.84 -3.48
N GLY A 74 6.42 -0.09 -2.71
CA GLY A 74 7.79 -0.54 -2.99
C GLY A 74 8.84 0.56 -2.85
N GLY A 75 8.54 1.66 -2.17
CA GLY A 75 9.45 2.78 -1.96
C GLY A 75 9.45 3.84 -3.06
N MET A 76 8.52 3.77 -4.00
CA MET A 76 8.52 4.62 -5.20
C MET A 76 8.57 6.13 -4.89
N TYR A 77 7.98 6.58 -3.80
CA TYR A 77 7.92 8.00 -3.45
C TYR A 77 9.07 8.46 -2.55
N PHE A 78 10.00 7.58 -2.23
CA PHE A 78 11.15 7.89 -1.37
C PHE A 78 12.49 7.85 -2.11
N SER A 79 12.44 7.68 -3.42
CA SER A 79 13.65 7.59 -4.25
C SER A 79 13.91 8.86 -5.02
#